data_c2f88a58c6b03ad6b669273349a4c130
#
_entry.id   c2f88a58c6b03ad6b669273349a4c130
#
_cell.length_a   1.000
_cell.length_b   1.000
_cell.length_c   1.000
_cell.angle_alpha   90.00
_cell.angle_beta   90.00
_cell.angle_gamma   90.00
#
_symmetry.space_group_name_H-M   'P 1'
#
loop_
_entity.id
_entity.type
_entity.pdbx_description
1 polymer ?
#
loop_
_entity_poly.entity_id
_entity_poly.type
_entity_poly.pdbx_seq_one_letter_code
_entity_poly.pdbx_strand_id
1 'polypeptide(L)'
;MNNESIYKTLQKKLSIQFCKGVKYFNLIQPGDSILAGLSGGKDSLALIELLGLYRKKNNYNFSITALHVKMRNISYSSNTEYLREFCKHYDIHLIIKETQFEKDKQKNRTPCFLCSWNRRKILFETAQEIGANKIALGHHQDDIIHTLLMNLNYQGSFTTMPVKIKMKKFPISIIRPLCKIQEIDISTWSELNHYQPMIKICPYDKNSKRATIRTLFSTIEEENKEARYNIWHALEKEGKLIEE
;
A
#
# COMPACT_ATOMS: atom_id res chain seq x y z
N MET A 1 1.85 29.98 6.92
CA MET A 1 2.94 29.38 6.10
C MET A 1 2.48 29.37 4.65
N ASN A 2 3.35 29.77 3.70
CA ASN A 2 3.00 29.79 2.28
C ASN A 2 2.90 28.33 1.77
N ASN A 3 1.95 28.02 0.90
CA ASN A 3 1.72 26.68 0.33
C ASN A 3 3.01 26.03 -0.20
N GLU A 4 3.91 26.80 -0.77
CA GLU A 4 5.21 26.34 -1.26
C GLU A 4 6.14 25.82 -0.15
N SER A 5 6.10 26.44 1.05
CA SER A 5 6.88 26.01 2.21
C SER A 5 6.34 24.69 2.77
N ILE A 6 5.01 24.54 2.84
CA ILE A 6 4.35 23.30 3.27
C ILE A 6 4.70 22.16 2.30
N TYR A 7 4.61 22.42 0.99
CA TYR A 7 4.94 21.47 -0.06
C TYR A 7 6.37 20.91 0.11
N LYS A 8 7.37 21.81 0.16
CA LYS A 8 8.79 21.41 0.29
C LYS A 8 9.06 20.65 1.59
N THR A 9 8.44 21.06 2.70
CA THR A 9 8.59 20.40 4.00
C THR A 9 8.01 19.00 3.98
N LEU A 10 6.80 18.83 3.45
CA LEU A 10 6.12 17.54 3.36
C LEU A 10 6.82 16.60 2.39
N GLN A 11 7.27 17.09 1.24
CA GLN A 11 8.06 16.32 0.27
C GLN A 11 9.32 15.74 0.91
N LYS A 12 10.05 16.58 1.66
CA LYS A 12 11.25 16.16 2.40
C LYS A 12 10.91 15.11 3.47
N LYS A 13 9.83 15.33 4.23
CA LYS A 13 9.34 14.40 5.27
C LYS A 13 9.04 13.03 4.67
N LEU A 14 8.21 12.97 3.63
CA LEU A 14 7.83 11.74 2.96
C LEU A 14 9.03 10.98 2.39
N SER A 15 9.95 11.70 1.71
CA SER A 15 11.18 11.10 1.17
C SER A 15 12.05 10.51 2.27
N ILE A 16 12.20 11.20 3.40
CA ILE A 16 13.00 10.70 4.54
C ILE A 16 12.34 9.46 5.17
N GLN A 17 11.03 9.49 5.41
CA GLN A 17 10.30 8.37 6.01
C GLN A 17 10.31 7.15 5.09
N PHE A 18 10.12 7.35 3.79
CA PHE A 18 10.24 6.29 2.79
C PHE A 18 11.63 5.65 2.82
N CYS A 19 12.69 6.46 2.73
CA CYS A 19 14.08 5.98 2.79
C CYS A 19 14.37 5.23 4.08
N LYS A 20 13.89 5.73 5.24
CA LYS A 20 14.05 5.07 6.53
C LYS A 20 13.37 3.69 6.53
N GLY A 21 12.13 3.59 6.05
CA GLY A 21 11.42 2.31 5.94
C GLY A 21 12.13 1.31 5.03
N VAL A 22 12.51 1.75 3.83
CA VAL A 22 13.21 0.91 2.85
C VAL A 22 14.54 0.38 3.40
N LYS A 23 15.36 1.24 4.01
CA LYS A 23 16.68 0.87 4.54
C LYS A 23 16.56 0.00 5.79
N TYR A 24 15.74 0.40 6.75
CA TYR A 24 15.62 -0.30 8.04
C TYR A 24 15.15 -1.75 7.88
N PHE A 25 14.16 -1.98 7.02
CA PHE A 25 13.59 -3.31 6.77
C PHE A 25 14.23 -4.01 5.57
N ASN A 26 15.25 -3.42 4.96
CA ASN A 26 15.91 -3.97 3.77
C ASN A 26 14.92 -4.39 2.69
N LEU A 27 14.03 -3.45 2.30
CA LEU A 27 12.92 -3.73 1.40
C LEU A 27 13.33 -3.75 -0.06
N ILE A 28 14.27 -2.89 -0.46
CA ILE A 28 14.71 -2.73 -1.85
C ILE A 28 16.23 -2.82 -1.91
N GLN A 29 16.73 -3.64 -2.83
CA GLN A 29 18.15 -3.87 -3.07
C GLN A 29 18.49 -3.61 -4.54
N PRO A 30 19.78 -3.33 -4.86
CA PRO A 30 20.23 -3.31 -6.24
C PRO A 30 19.95 -4.65 -6.94
N GLY A 31 19.47 -4.61 -8.19
CA GLY A 31 19.10 -5.78 -8.96
C GLY A 31 17.66 -6.27 -8.76
N ASP A 32 16.89 -5.66 -7.84
CA ASP A 32 15.49 -6.05 -7.67
C ASP A 32 14.64 -5.72 -8.90
N SER A 33 13.67 -6.58 -9.17
CA SER A 33 12.56 -6.35 -10.09
C SER A 33 11.27 -6.26 -9.29
N ILE A 34 10.67 -5.05 -9.23
CA ILE A 34 9.55 -4.74 -8.35
C ILE A 34 8.26 -4.60 -9.16
N LEU A 35 7.23 -5.39 -8.84
CA LEU A 35 5.87 -5.16 -9.29
C LEU A 35 5.11 -4.34 -8.24
N ALA A 36 4.76 -3.08 -8.55
CA ALA A 36 4.02 -2.19 -7.67
C ALA A 36 2.51 -2.30 -7.95
N GLY A 37 1.73 -2.63 -6.92
CA GLY A 37 0.27 -2.67 -7.02
C GLY A 37 -0.32 -1.26 -7.08
N LEU A 38 -0.87 -0.85 -8.22
CA LEU A 38 -1.51 0.44 -8.44
C LEU A 38 -3.03 0.29 -8.41
N SER A 39 -3.64 0.50 -7.24
CA SER A 39 -5.10 0.42 -7.11
C SER A 39 -5.84 1.62 -7.70
N GLY A 40 -5.14 2.73 -7.95
CA GLY A 40 -5.69 4.03 -8.34
C GLY A 40 -6.09 4.91 -7.16
N GLY A 41 -6.00 4.45 -5.91
CA GLY A 41 -6.19 5.28 -4.72
C GLY A 41 -4.93 6.07 -4.36
N LYS A 42 -5.09 7.13 -3.54
CA LYS A 42 -4.02 8.06 -3.12
C LYS A 42 -2.75 7.36 -2.64
N ASP A 43 -2.90 6.28 -1.85
CA ASP A 43 -1.76 5.58 -1.25
C ASP A 43 -0.94 4.82 -2.29
N SER A 44 -1.61 4.23 -3.29
CA SER A 44 -0.93 3.55 -4.39
C SER A 44 -0.28 4.52 -5.38
N LEU A 45 -0.84 5.72 -5.57
CA LEU A 45 -0.21 6.79 -6.34
C LEU A 45 1.04 7.32 -5.62
N ALA A 46 0.95 7.57 -4.31
CA ALA A 46 2.10 7.95 -3.49
C ALA A 46 3.21 6.88 -3.51
N LEU A 47 2.85 5.58 -3.52
CA LEU A 47 3.83 4.51 -3.66
C LEU A 47 4.59 4.60 -4.99
N ILE A 48 3.88 4.79 -6.12
CA ILE A 48 4.49 4.91 -7.46
C ILE A 48 5.44 6.10 -7.50
N GLU A 49 5.00 7.27 -7.05
CA GLU A 49 5.82 8.47 -6.99
C GLU A 49 7.09 8.26 -6.16
N LEU A 50 6.92 7.81 -4.90
CA LEU A 50 8.06 7.66 -3.99
C LEU A 50 9.05 6.57 -4.44
N LEU A 51 8.59 5.50 -5.09
CA LEU A 51 9.46 4.50 -5.73
C LEU A 51 10.26 5.11 -6.88
N GLY A 52 9.61 5.86 -7.77
CA GLY A 52 10.27 6.54 -8.89
C GLY A 52 11.31 7.55 -8.42
N LEU A 53 10.94 8.41 -7.46
CA LEU A 53 11.85 9.39 -6.86
C LEU A 53 13.02 8.72 -6.12
N TYR A 54 12.76 7.62 -5.41
CA TYR A 54 13.79 6.87 -4.71
C TYR A 54 14.80 6.25 -5.67
N ARG A 55 14.34 5.65 -6.78
CA ARG A 55 15.19 5.10 -7.83
C ARG A 55 16.08 6.18 -8.43
N LYS A 56 15.50 7.31 -8.83
CA LYS A 56 16.21 8.45 -9.45
C LYS A 56 17.26 9.06 -8.50
N LYS A 57 16.90 9.28 -7.23
CA LYS A 57 17.78 9.97 -6.27
C LYS A 57 19.01 9.15 -5.88
N ASN A 58 18.85 7.83 -5.77
CA ASN A 58 19.93 6.98 -5.26
C ASN A 58 20.72 6.27 -6.37
N ASN A 59 20.37 6.51 -7.62
CA ASN A 59 20.96 5.84 -8.78
C ASN A 59 20.99 4.31 -8.62
N TYR A 60 19.99 3.77 -7.92
CA TYR A 60 19.88 2.33 -7.68
C TYR A 60 19.44 1.60 -8.96
N ASN A 61 20.19 0.58 -9.29
CA ASN A 61 19.84 -0.31 -10.39
C ASN A 61 18.77 -1.33 -9.94
N PHE A 62 17.49 -0.93 -9.96
CA PHE A 62 16.34 -1.81 -9.82
C PHE A 62 15.23 -1.39 -10.78
N SER A 63 14.44 -2.35 -11.22
CA SER A 63 13.32 -2.10 -12.13
C SER A 63 12.00 -1.98 -11.37
N ILE A 64 11.07 -1.17 -11.93
CA ILE A 64 9.72 -1.00 -11.39
C ILE A 64 8.73 -1.16 -12.54
N THR A 65 7.74 -2.03 -12.33
CA THR A 65 6.55 -2.14 -13.17
C THR A 65 5.34 -1.92 -12.30
N ALA A 66 4.39 -1.10 -12.72
CA ALA A 66 3.12 -0.91 -12.02
C ALA A 66 2.06 -1.86 -12.60
N LEU A 67 1.18 -2.40 -11.74
CA LEU A 67 0.03 -3.20 -12.17
C LEU A 67 -1.26 -2.60 -11.64
N HIS A 68 -2.17 -2.26 -12.56
CA HIS A 68 -3.55 -1.92 -12.24
C HIS A 68 -4.47 -3.08 -12.58
N VAL A 69 -5.20 -3.61 -11.57
CA VAL A 69 -6.16 -4.71 -11.76
C VAL A 69 -7.57 -4.15 -11.70
N LYS A 70 -8.26 -4.13 -12.84
CA LYS A 70 -9.66 -3.69 -12.98
C LYS A 70 -10.61 -4.87 -12.80
N MET A 71 -11.64 -4.68 -11.95
CA MET A 71 -12.70 -5.68 -11.75
C MET A 71 -13.85 -5.38 -12.70
N ARG A 72 -14.20 -6.28 -13.64
CA ARG A 72 -15.27 -6.07 -14.63
C ARG A 72 -16.66 -5.92 -14.03
N ASN A 73 -16.91 -6.57 -12.91
CA ASN A 73 -18.21 -6.59 -12.22
C ASN A 73 -18.33 -5.58 -11.07
N ILE A 74 -17.46 -4.60 -11.02
CA ILE A 74 -17.52 -3.47 -10.09
C ILE A 74 -17.38 -2.19 -10.91
N SER A 75 -18.32 -1.26 -10.73
CA SER A 75 -18.25 0.04 -11.38
C SER A 75 -17.10 0.86 -10.79
N TYR A 76 -16.23 1.36 -11.68
CA TYR A 76 -15.16 2.27 -11.35
C TYR A 76 -15.31 3.54 -12.18
N SER A 77 -15.13 4.68 -11.55
CA SER A 77 -14.73 5.89 -12.24
C SER A 77 -13.20 5.90 -12.29
N SER A 78 -12.60 5.18 -13.26
CA SER A 78 -11.14 5.17 -13.40
C SER A 78 -10.74 5.86 -14.68
N ASN A 79 -9.99 6.93 -14.54
CA ASN A 79 -9.26 7.51 -15.64
C ASN A 79 -7.94 6.71 -15.83
N THR A 80 -8.00 5.64 -16.62
CA THR A 80 -6.82 4.80 -16.88
C THR A 80 -5.74 5.57 -17.64
N GLU A 81 -6.11 6.61 -18.40
CA GLU A 81 -5.17 7.49 -19.07
C GLU A 81 -4.35 8.28 -18.04
N TYR A 82 -5.01 8.86 -17.05
CA TYR A 82 -4.30 9.49 -15.94
C TYR A 82 -3.28 8.55 -15.27
N LEU A 83 -3.64 7.29 -15.04
CA LEU A 83 -2.71 6.32 -14.45
C LEU A 83 -1.51 6.03 -15.37
N ARG A 84 -1.72 6.01 -16.70
CA ARG A 84 -0.62 5.84 -17.67
C ARG A 84 0.33 7.03 -17.67
N GLU A 85 -0.21 8.24 -17.75
CA GLU A 85 0.58 9.47 -17.70
C GLU A 85 1.32 9.61 -16.37
N PHE A 86 0.65 9.31 -15.25
CA PHE A 86 1.26 9.34 -13.93
C PHE A 86 2.45 8.37 -13.82
N CYS A 87 2.30 7.13 -14.26
CA CYS A 87 3.39 6.17 -14.27
C CYS A 87 4.53 6.58 -15.22
N LYS A 88 4.18 7.11 -16.40
CA LYS A 88 5.15 7.60 -17.40
C LYS A 88 6.00 8.74 -16.84
N HIS A 89 5.40 9.66 -16.06
CA HIS A 89 6.12 10.78 -15.43
C HIS A 89 7.27 10.30 -14.52
N TYR A 90 7.11 9.12 -13.90
CA TYR A 90 8.14 8.50 -13.05
C TYR A 90 8.96 7.43 -13.78
N ASP A 91 8.85 7.32 -15.12
CA ASP A 91 9.52 6.30 -15.93
C ASP A 91 9.21 4.87 -15.44
N ILE A 92 7.92 4.61 -15.17
CA ILE A 92 7.41 3.31 -14.70
C ILE A 92 6.44 2.76 -15.75
N HIS A 93 6.70 1.54 -16.23
CA HIS A 93 5.79 0.86 -17.15
C HIS A 93 4.51 0.43 -16.43
N LEU A 94 3.33 0.71 -17.01
CA LEU A 94 2.04 0.31 -16.45
C LEU A 94 1.42 -0.85 -17.24
N ILE A 95 1.18 -1.95 -16.55
CA ILE A 95 0.36 -3.07 -17.01
C ILE A 95 -1.06 -2.89 -16.47
N ILE A 96 -2.08 -3.04 -17.33
CA ILE A 96 -3.49 -3.07 -16.93
C ILE A 96 -4.03 -4.46 -17.23
N LYS A 97 -4.52 -5.16 -16.21
CA LYS A 97 -5.20 -6.45 -16.36
C LYS A 97 -6.63 -6.36 -15.83
N GLU A 98 -7.51 -7.13 -16.43
CA GLU A 98 -8.90 -7.22 -16.01
C GLU A 98 -9.19 -8.59 -15.41
N THR A 99 -10.05 -8.62 -14.42
CA THR A 99 -10.56 -9.86 -13.81
C THR A 99 -12.00 -9.68 -13.34
N GLN A 100 -12.65 -10.78 -12.99
CA GLN A 100 -13.99 -10.77 -12.43
C GLN A 100 -14.14 -11.92 -11.43
N PHE A 101 -15.14 -11.85 -10.57
CA PHE A 101 -15.51 -12.96 -9.70
C PHE A 101 -16.98 -13.35 -9.94
N GLU A 102 -17.26 -14.64 -9.84
CA GLU A 102 -18.61 -15.17 -9.96
C GLU A 102 -19.15 -15.44 -8.54
N LYS A 103 -20.24 -14.75 -8.17
CA LYS A 103 -20.86 -14.90 -6.84
C LYS A 103 -21.44 -16.31 -6.64
N ASP A 104 -22.00 -16.88 -7.70
CA ASP A 104 -22.80 -18.11 -7.60
C ASP A 104 -21.96 -19.38 -7.40
N LYS A 105 -20.70 -19.35 -7.84
CA LYS A 105 -19.79 -20.50 -7.70
C LYS A 105 -19.15 -20.61 -6.30
N GLN A 106 -19.23 -19.57 -5.46
CA GLN A 106 -18.59 -19.54 -4.13
C GLN A 106 -19.54 -19.02 -3.06
N LYS A 107 -20.66 -19.73 -2.85
CA LYS A 107 -21.78 -19.35 -1.97
C LYS A 107 -21.38 -18.98 -0.52
N ASN A 108 -20.20 -19.41 -0.03
CA ASN A 108 -19.75 -19.23 1.36
C ASN A 108 -18.72 -18.07 1.54
N ARG A 109 -18.47 -17.25 0.52
CA ARG A 109 -17.46 -16.18 0.58
C ARG A 109 -18.06 -14.81 0.31
N THR A 110 -17.64 -13.79 1.08
CA THR A 110 -18.13 -12.43 0.87
C THR A 110 -17.58 -11.84 -0.45
N PRO A 111 -18.33 -10.95 -1.14
CA PRO A 111 -17.85 -10.28 -2.35
C PRO A 111 -16.53 -9.54 -2.16
N CYS A 112 -16.31 -8.92 -0.99
CA CYS A 112 -15.04 -8.25 -0.67
C CYS A 112 -13.87 -9.23 -0.61
N PHE A 113 -14.09 -10.42 -0.05
CA PHE A 113 -13.07 -11.47 -0.03
C PHE A 113 -12.73 -11.92 -1.46
N LEU A 114 -13.74 -12.21 -2.29
CA LEU A 114 -13.56 -12.65 -3.67
C LEU A 114 -12.83 -11.61 -4.52
N CYS A 115 -13.22 -10.34 -4.38
CA CYS A 115 -12.56 -9.22 -5.05
C CYS A 115 -11.07 -9.13 -4.66
N SER A 116 -10.77 -9.19 -3.37
CA SER A 116 -9.39 -9.12 -2.87
C SER A 116 -8.58 -10.33 -3.32
N TRP A 117 -9.18 -11.53 -3.30
CA TRP A 117 -8.52 -12.76 -3.71
C TRP A 117 -8.16 -12.74 -5.20
N ASN A 118 -9.11 -12.37 -6.08
CA ASN A 118 -8.87 -12.29 -7.52
C ASN A 118 -7.79 -11.26 -7.87
N ARG A 119 -7.80 -10.08 -7.22
CA ARG A 119 -6.74 -9.08 -7.41
C ARG A 119 -5.37 -9.58 -7.01
N ARG A 120 -5.29 -10.27 -5.85
CA ARG A 120 -4.02 -10.87 -5.40
C ARG A 120 -3.54 -11.94 -6.36
N LYS A 121 -4.44 -12.81 -6.84
CA LYS A 121 -4.11 -13.83 -7.83
C LYS A 121 -3.44 -13.21 -9.06
N ILE A 122 -4.08 -12.22 -9.70
CA ILE A 122 -3.52 -11.52 -10.87
C ILE A 122 -2.18 -10.84 -10.54
N LEU A 123 -2.05 -10.27 -9.33
CA LEU A 123 -0.80 -9.63 -8.90
C LEU A 123 0.37 -10.64 -8.83
N PHE A 124 0.13 -11.83 -8.26
CA PHE A 124 1.15 -12.88 -8.18
C PHE A 124 1.47 -13.50 -9.55
N GLU A 125 0.45 -13.78 -10.36
CA GLU A 125 0.62 -14.31 -11.72
C GLU A 125 1.44 -13.34 -12.57
N THR A 126 1.12 -12.04 -12.50
CA THR A 126 1.87 -11.01 -13.25
C THR A 126 3.30 -10.89 -12.75
N ALA A 127 3.53 -10.95 -11.42
CA ALA A 127 4.89 -10.91 -10.87
C ALA A 127 5.74 -12.08 -11.40
N GLN A 128 5.17 -13.29 -11.49
CA GLN A 128 5.85 -14.46 -12.08
C GLN A 128 6.11 -14.28 -13.58
N GLU A 129 5.11 -13.81 -14.33
CA GLU A 129 5.23 -13.59 -15.78
C GLU A 129 6.37 -12.63 -16.16
N ILE A 130 6.57 -11.57 -15.38
CA ILE A 130 7.63 -10.56 -15.65
C ILE A 130 8.94 -10.83 -14.90
N GLY A 131 9.04 -11.93 -14.16
CA GLY A 131 10.21 -12.25 -13.33
C GLY A 131 10.46 -11.29 -12.18
N ALA A 132 9.41 -10.66 -11.62
CA ALA A 132 9.55 -9.80 -10.46
C ALA A 132 9.83 -10.62 -9.19
N ASN A 133 10.85 -10.22 -8.44
CA ASN A 133 11.20 -10.84 -7.15
C ASN A 133 10.55 -10.13 -5.95
N LYS A 134 9.93 -8.97 -6.18
CA LYS A 134 9.20 -8.22 -5.15
C LYS A 134 7.86 -7.69 -5.64
N ILE A 135 6.88 -7.72 -4.73
CA ILE A 135 5.58 -7.07 -4.91
C ILE A 135 5.49 -5.95 -3.88
N ALA A 136 5.42 -4.69 -4.34
CA ALA A 136 5.26 -3.52 -3.48
C ALA A 136 3.78 -3.13 -3.37
N LEU A 137 3.31 -2.94 -2.14
CA LEU A 137 1.93 -2.54 -1.83
C LEU A 137 1.91 -1.21 -1.08
N GLY A 138 0.94 -0.34 -1.40
CA GLY A 138 0.77 1.00 -0.84
C GLY A 138 0.13 1.02 0.55
N HIS A 139 0.41 0.04 1.41
CA HIS A 139 -0.01 0.07 2.80
C HIS A 139 0.94 0.92 3.62
N HIS A 140 0.37 1.82 4.44
CA HIS A 140 1.09 2.79 5.27
C HIS A 140 1.07 2.39 6.75
N GLN A 141 1.67 3.22 7.62
CA GLN A 141 1.81 2.92 9.05
C GLN A 141 0.47 2.66 9.73
N ASP A 142 -0.55 3.47 9.42
CA ASP A 142 -1.88 3.33 10.02
C ASP A 142 -2.55 2.01 9.65
N ASP A 143 -2.37 1.50 8.42
CA ASP A 143 -2.88 0.18 8.03
C ASP A 143 -2.31 -0.94 8.90
N ILE A 144 -1.04 -0.85 9.25
CA ILE A 144 -0.33 -1.84 10.07
C ILE A 144 -0.87 -1.79 11.51
N ILE A 145 -0.99 -0.59 12.10
CA ILE A 145 -1.51 -0.39 13.45
C ILE A 145 -2.99 -0.78 13.53
N HIS A 146 -3.80 -0.32 12.58
CA HIS A 146 -5.23 -0.66 12.54
C HIS A 146 -5.44 -2.18 12.38
N THR A 147 -4.57 -2.87 11.62
CA THR A 147 -4.65 -4.33 11.48
C THR A 147 -4.33 -5.03 12.81
N LEU A 148 -3.33 -4.56 13.55
CA LEU A 148 -3.07 -5.07 14.90
C LEU A 148 -4.28 -4.91 15.81
N LEU A 149 -4.84 -3.69 15.89
CA LEU A 149 -6.00 -3.41 16.75
C LEU A 149 -7.23 -4.23 16.34
N MET A 150 -7.45 -4.43 15.02
CA MET A 150 -8.49 -5.33 14.53
C MET A 150 -8.28 -6.78 14.99
N ASN A 151 -7.05 -7.30 14.87
CA ASN A 151 -6.73 -8.66 15.22
C ASN A 151 -6.83 -8.87 16.74
N LEU A 152 -6.35 -7.92 17.54
CA LEU A 152 -6.51 -7.94 18.99
C LEU A 152 -7.99 -7.95 19.40
N ASN A 153 -8.78 -7.01 18.87
CA ASN A 153 -10.17 -6.82 19.30
C ASN A 153 -11.12 -7.90 18.80
N TYR A 154 -10.92 -8.43 17.59
CA TYR A 154 -11.87 -9.37 16.97
C TYR A 154 -11.38 -10.81 16.91
N GLN A 155 -10.09 -11.07 17.14
CA GLN A 155 -9.49 -12.40 16.99
C GLN A 155 -8.65 -12.82 18.21
N GLY A 156 -8.42 -11.92 19.18
CA GLY A 156 -7.56 -12.20 20.34
C GLY A 156 -6.11 -12.50 19.93
N SER A 157 -5.64 -11.95 18.81
CA SER A 157 -4.34 -12.28 18.25
C SER A 157 -3.43 -11.06 18.14
N PHE A 158 -2.22 -11.14 18.73
CA PHE A 158 -1.19 -10.11 18.60
C PHE A 158 -0.43 -10.28 17.28
N THR A 159 -1.14 -10.03 16.19
CA THR A 159 -0.61 -10.12 14.81
C THR A 159 -1.01 -8.89 14.00
N THR A 160 -0.21 -8.56 13.01
CA THR A 160 -0.50 -7.44 12.12
C THR A 160 -0.20 -7.80 10.67
N MET A 161 -0.22 -6.80 9.81
CA MET A 161 0.24 -6.83 8.43
C MET A 161 1.76 -6.59 8.41
N PRO A 162 2.61 -7.60 8.17
CA PRO A 162 4.06 -7.41 8.18
C PRO A 162 4.52 -6.45 7.09
N VAL A 163 5.59 -5.71 7.36
CA VAL A 163 6.23 -4.78 6.40
C VAL A 163 6.87 -5.55 5.25
N LYS A 164 7.43 -6.73 5.55
CA LYS A 164 8.05 -7.65 4.60
C LYS A 164 7.60 -9.07 4.87
N ILE A 165 7.19 -9.77 3.80
CA ILE A 165 6.81 -11.19 3.84
C ILE A 165 7.57 -11.92 2.74
N LYS A 166 8.35 -12.92 3.09
CA LYS A 166 8.97 -13.84 2.12
C LYS A 166 8.02 -14.99 1.84
N MET A 167 7.61 -15.15 0.61
CA MET A 167 6.67 -16.21 0.23
C MET A 167 7.36 -17.57 0.22
N LYS A 168 6.80 -18.56 0.93
CA LYS A 168 7.39 -19.92 1.02
C LYS A 168 7.33 -20.70 -0.30
N LYS A 169 6.30 -20.42 -1.12
CA LYS A 169 6.04 -21.19 -2.37
C LYS A 169 6.60 -20.55 -3.63
N PHE A 170 7.02 -19.27 -3.55
CA PHE A 170 7.45 -18.49 -4.69
C PHE A 170 8.68 -17.66 -4.32
N PRO A 171 9.63 -17.45 -5.23
CA PRO A 171 10.80 -16.60 -4.98
C PRO A 171 10.42 -15.09 -4.99
N ILE A 172 9.34 -14.73 -4.34
CA ILE A 172 8.76 -13.39 -4.31
C ILE A 172 8.62 -12.93 -2.86
N SER A 173 8.99 -11.70 -2.59
CA SER A 173 8.71 -11.05 -1.31
C SER A 173 7.67 -9.95 -1.49
N ILE A 174 6.68 -9.88 -0.59
CA ILE A 174 5.76 -8.74 -0.49
C ILE A 174 6.42 -7.69 0.38
N ILE A 175 6.45 -6.44 -0.07
CA ILE A 175 7.02 -5.31 0.67
C ILE A 175 6.02 -4.16 0.79
N ARG A 176 6.15 -3.36 1.87
CA ARG A 176 5.31 -2.19 2.14
C ARG A 176 6.19 -0.96 2.42
N PRO A 177 6.68 -0.30 1.37
CA PRO A 177 7.65 0.80 1.52
C PRO A 177 7.10 2.03 2.25
N LEU A 178 5.77 2.20 2.30
CA LEU A 178 5.11 3.31 3.01
C LEU A 178 4.95 3.06 4.53
N CYS A 179 5.49 1.97 5.07
CA CYS A 179 5.27 1.50 6.44
C CYS A 179 5.61 2.50 7.56
N LYS A 180 6.45 3.50 7.30
CA LYS A 180 6.80 4.57 8.27
C LYS A 180 6.09 5.90 7.97
N ILE A 181 5.21 5.95 6.98
CA ILE A 181 4.45 7.12 6.57
C ILE A 181 3.04 7.03 7.13
N GLN A 182 2.53 8.12 7.68
CA GLN A 182 1.17 8.23 8.21
C GLN A 182 0.17 8.56 7.09
N GLU A 183 -1.07 8.09 7.23
CA GLU A 183 -2.15 8.35 6.27
C GLU A 183 -2.40 9.84 6.05
N ILE A 184 -2.34 10.64 7.11
CA ILE A 184 -2.56 12.09 7.04
C ILE A 184 -1.52 12.79 6.13
N ASP A 185 -0.26 12.37 6.19
CA ASP A 185 0.79 12.91 5.33
C ASP A 185 0.54 12.59 3.85
N ILE A 186 0.07 11.35 3.56
CA ILE A 186 -0.26 10.95 2.19
C ILE A 186 -1.51 11.71 1.70
N SER A 187 -2.50 11.91 2.55
CA SER A 187 -3.72 12.66 2.20
C SER A 187 -3.39 14.10 1.86
N THR A 188 -2.65 14.79 2.72
CA THR A 188 -2.19 16.17 2.46
C THR A 188 -1.32 16.25 1.20
N TRP A 189 -0.44 15.27 0.98
CA TRP A 189 0.39 15.18 -0.22
C TRP A 189 -0.43 15.00 -1.49
N SER A 190 -1.45 14.15 -1.43
CA SER A 190 -2.38 13.91 -2.53
C SER A 190 -3.15 15.17 -2.93
N GLU A 191 -3.58 15.97 -1.96
CA GLU A 191 -4.26 17.25 -2.20
C GLU A 191 -3.33 18.28 -2.83
N LEU A 192 -2.12 18.46 -2.28
CA LEU A 192 -1.13 19.42 -2.77
C LEU A 192 -0.63 19.10 -4.19
N ASN A 193 -0.62 17.83 -4.57
CA ASN A 193 -0.21 17.39 -5.92
C ASN A 193 -1.40 17.14 -6.85
N HIS A 194 -2.61 17.50 -6.42
CA HIS A 194 -3.82 17.34 -7.23
C HIS A 194 -3.97 15.92 -7.80
N TYR A 195 -3.68 14.89 -6.99
CA TYR A 195 -3.93 13.53 -7.41
C TYR A 195 -5.39 13.34 -7.81
N GLN A 196 -5.61 12.55 -8.83
CA GLN A 196 -6.95 12.15 -9.27
C GLN A 196 -7.23 10.69 -8.83
N PRO A 197 -7.51 10.47 -7.54
CA PRO A 197 -7.73 9.11 -7.07
C PRO A 197 -8.99 8.52 -7.67
N MET A 198 -8.91 7.26 -8.03
CA MET A 198 -10.03 6.52 -8.56
C MET A 198 -11.18 6.43 -7.56
N ILE A 199 -12.36 6.86 -7.96
CA ILE A 199 -13.59 6.72 -7.18
C ILE A 199 -14.14 5.31 -7.40
N LYS A 200 -14.12 4.49 -6.36
CA LYS A 200 -14.78 3.18 -6.34
C LYS A 200 -16.23 3.35 -5.90
N ILE A 201 -17.16 3.10 -6.79
CA ILE A 201 -18.57 2.94 -6.42
C ILE A 201 -18.75 1.46 -6.06
N CYS A 202 -18.33 1.07 -4.86
CA CYS A 202 -18.46 -0.30 -4.41
C CYS A 202 -19.74 -0.48 -3.58
N PRO A 203 -20.72 -1.26 -4.03
CA PRO A 203 -21.97 -1.44 -3.30
C PRO A 203 -21.80 -2.23 -1.99
N TYR A 204 -20.64 -2.82 -1.75
CA TYR A 204 -20.33 -3.67 -0.60
C TYR A 204 -19.50 -2.97 0.50
N ASP A 205 -19.19 -1.69 0.35
CA ASP A 205 -18.28 -0.93 1.26
C ASP A 205 -19.01 -0.28 2.45
N LYS A 206 -20.21 -0.77 2.79
CA LYS A 206 -21.00 -0.22 3.90
C LYS A 206 -20.59 -0.83 5.23
N ASN A 207 -20.24 0.02 6.23
CA ASN A 207 -19.93 -0.32 7.63
C ASN A 207 -18.71 -1.25 7.83
N SER A 208 -17.52 -0.78 7.47
CA SER A 208 -16.33 -1.59 7.72
C SER A 208 -15.86 -1.46 9.18
N LYS A 209 -15.56 -2.61 9.81
CA LYS A 209 -14.88 -2.68 11.13
C LYS A 209 -13.61 -1.81 11.20
N ARG A 210 -13.01 -1.51 10.03
CA ARG A 210 -11.87 -0.58 9.90
C ARG A 210 -12.21 0.85 10.29
N ALA A 211 -13.40 1.35 9.94
CA ALA A 211 -13.81 2.71 10.31
C ALA A 211 -13.89 2.84 11.84
N THR A 212 -14.48 1.85 12.51
CA THR A 212 -14.55 1.81 13.98
C THR A 212 -13.16 1.80 14.62
N ILE A 213 -12.24 0.98 14.10
CA ILE A 213 -10.87 0.91 14.63
C ILE A 213 -10.10 2.22 14.38
N ARG A 214 -10.32 2.89 13.25
CA ARG A 214 -9.72 4.21 12.97
C ARG A 214 -10.14 5.23 14.03
N THR A 215 -11.44 5.34 14.32
CA THR A 215 -11.95 6.24 15.36
C THR A 215 -11.40 5.87 16.74
N LEU A 216 -11.39 4.59 17.10
CA LEU A 216 -10.81 4.13 18.36
C LEU A 216 -9.33 4.52 18.49
N PHE A 217 -8.56 4.32 17.42
CA PHE A 217 -7.13 4.67 17.45
C PHE A 217 -6.91 6.17 17.57
N SER A 218 -7.74 7.01 16.91
CA SER A 218 -7.67 8.47 17.09
C SER A 218 -7.89 8.88 18.56
N THR A 219 -8.86 8.26 19.25
CA THR A 219 -9.07 8.51 20.69
C THR A 219 -7.87 8.09 21.53
N ILE A 220 -7.25 6.94 21.21
CA ILE A 220 -6.03 6.50 21.91
C ILE A 220 -4.89 7.50 21.71
N GLU A 221 -4.71 8.06 20.51
CA GLU A 221 -3.67 9.07 20.23
C GLU A 221 -3.98 10.43 20.87
N GLU A 222 -5.24 10.77 21.10
CA GLU A 222 -5.64 11.95 21.86
C GLU A 222 -5.24 11.85 23.32
N GLU A 223 -5.48 10.71 23.95
CA GLU A 223 -5.13 10.42 25.34
C GLU A 223 -3.62 10.25 25.54
N ASN A 224 -2.95 9.59 24.61
CA ASN A 224 -1.51 9.33 24.71
C ASN A 224 -0.81 9.65 23.38
N LYS A 225 -0.09 10.74 23.31
CA LYS A 225 0.65 11.19 22.12
C LYS A 225 1.75 10.21 21.69
N GLU A 226 2.26 9.37 22.59
CA GLU A 226 3.26 8.34 22.33
C GLU A 226 2.63 7.00 21.89
N ALA A 227 1.30 6.89 21.83
CA ALA A 227 0.60 5.62 21.56
C ALA A 227 1.06 4.96 20.26
N ARG A 228 1.19 5.74 19.19
CA ARG A 228 1.68 5.27 17.88
C ARG A 228 3.10 4.71 17.97
N TYR A 229 3.99 5.42 18.65
CA TYR A 229 5.36 4.99 18.86
C TYR A 229 5.41 3.71 19.69
N ASN A 230 4.69 3.66 20.80
CA ASN A 230 4.65 2.51 21.70
C ASN A 230 4.11 1.26 21.03
N ILE A 231 3.03 1.38 20.26
CA ILE A 231 2.45 0.27 19.50
C ILE A 231 3.44 -0.22 18.44
N TRP A 232 4.06 0.70 17.70
CA TRP A 232 5.05 0.34 16.70
C TRP A 232 6.25 -0.38 17.32
N HIS A 233 6.77 0.15 18.43
CA HIS A 233 7.89 -0.44 19.16
C HIS A 233 7.54 -1.85 19.68
N ALA A 234 6.34 -2.05 20.20
CA ALA A 234 5.87 -3.38 20.62
C ALA A 234 5.85 -4.37 19.42
N LEU A 235 5.38 -3.95 18.25
CA LEU A 235 5.39 -4.78 17.04
C LEU A 235 6.82 -5.13 16.59
N GLU A 236 7.76 -4.19 16.68
CA GLU A 236 9.17 -4.43 16.37
C GLU A 236 9.79 -5.43 17.37
N LYS A 237 9.61 -5.19 18.65
CA LYS A 237 10.13 -6.04 19.74
C LYS A 237 9.64 -7.48 19.64
N GLU A 238 8.38 -7.68 19.30
CA GLU A 238 7.75 -9.00 19.15
C GLU A 238 7.96 -9.61 17.73
N GLY A 239 8.80 -9.00 16.89
CA GLY A 239 9.13 -9.53 15.55
C GLY A 239 7.94 -9.63 14.59
N LYS A 240 6.88 -8.81 14.77
CA LYS A 240 5.64 -8.92 13.98
C LYS A 240 5.70 -8.16 12.65
N LEU A 241 6.78 -7.44 12.37
CA LEU A 241 6.90 -6.62 11.16
C LEU A 241 7.63 -7.32 10.01
N ILE A 242 8.28 -8.46 10.26
CA ILE A 242 8.93 -9.28 9.22
C ILE A 242 8.45 -10.71 9.35
N GLU A 243 8.11 -11.33 8.22
CA GLU A 243 7.78 -12.75 8.09
C GLU A 243 8.69 -13.38 7.04
N GLU A 244 9.53 -14.33 7.46
CA GLU A 244 10.51 -15.05 6.62
C GLU A 244 10.04 -16.47 6.26
#